data_0c2e7033811209685878d852aca4d20c
#
_entry.id   0c2e7033811209685878d852aca4d20c
#
_cell.length_a   1.000
_cell.length_b   1.000
_cell.length_c   1.000
_cell.angle_alpha   90.00
_cell.angle_beta   90.00
_cell.angle_gamma   90.00
#
_symmetry.space_group_name_H-M   'P 1'
#
loop_
_entity.id
_entity.type
_entity.pdbx_description
1 polymer ?
#
loop_
_entity_poly.entity_id
_entity_poly.type
_entity_poly.pdbx_seq_one_letter_code
_entity_poly.pdbx_strand_id
1 'polypeptide(L)'
;MTLNLDDFQKQDIKFDIAKLQQAYKEIVKTQKFEDAGVTNFGAISLTQIPGDPESIKGSKARGVFWTKPDQSGKEVSRDIDINEEAYSEFIKDYENTYFKEVYDKLSSKYKLGRVRILLKQPRSTLSWHRDPEPRLHIPIITNPGCIMVIDKVAQHMPADGSVWI
;
A
#
# COMPACT_ATOMS: atom_id res chain seq x y z
N MET A 1 -1.57 -7.68 23.27
CA MET A 1 -1.24 -8.87 22.45
C MET A 1 -0.10 -8.45 21.55
N THR A 2 1.12 -8.84 21.84
CA THR A 2 2.29 -8.50 21.02
C THR A 2 2.21 -9.42 19.81
N LEU A 3 1.93 -8.86 18.63
CA LEU A 3 2.05 -9.59 17.38
C LEU A 3 3.53 -9.92 17.21
N ASN A 4 3.89 -11.17 17.41
CA ASN A 4 5.20 -11.68 17.03
C ASN A 4 5.10 -11.90 15.50
N LEU A 5 5.36 -10.83 14.73
CA LEU A 5 5.29 -10.86 13.28
C LEU A 5 6.59 -11.47 12.79
N ASP A 6 6.53 -12.69 12.25
CA ASP A 6 7.54 -13.13 11.29
C ASP A 6 7.52 -12.14 10.11
N ASP A 7 8.65 -11.95 9.46
CA ASP A 7 8.87 -10.90 8.45
C ASP A 7 7.83 -10.88 7.30
N PHE A 8 7.22 -12.02 7.02
CA PHE A 8 6.14 -12.16 6.04
C PHE A 8 5.11 -13.18 6.53
N GLN A 9 3.86 -12.74 6.67
CA GLN A 9 2.77 -13.63 7.06
C GLN A 9 1.66 -13.64 6.01
N LYS A 10 1.45 -14.78 5.40
CA LYS A 10 0.28 -15.00 4.55
C LYS A 10 -0.95 -15.16 5.44
N GLN A 11 -1.98 -14.35 5.19
CA GLN A 11 -3.21 -14.34 5.95
C GLN A 11 -4.19 -15.41 5.43
N ASP A 12 -5.06 -15.89 6.32
CA ASP A 12 -6.17 -16.80 5.95
C ASP A 12 -7.35 -16.03 5.35
N ILE A 13 -7.03 -15.21 4.34
CA ILE A 13 -7.98 -14.46 3.52
C ILE A 13 -7.47 -14.52 2.09
N LYS A 14 -8.38 -14.82 1.16
CA LYS A 14 -8.06 -14.82 -0.26
C LYS A 14 -9.16 -14.13 -1.04
N PHE A 15 -8.75 -13.32 -2.02
CA PHE A 15 -9.65 -12.60 -2.92
C PHE A 15 -9.59 -13.15 -4.34
N ASP A 16 -10.61 -12.86 -5.13
CA ASP A 16 -10.63 -13.20 -6.55
C ASP A 16 -9.67 -12.30 -7.33
N ILE A 17 -8.56 -12.87 -7.75
CA ILE A 17 -7.52 -12.11 -8.46
C ILE A 17 -8.01 -11.59 -9.82
N ALA A 18 -8.88 -12.31 -10.51
CA ALA A 18 -9.42 -11.87 -11.80
C ALA A 18 -10.31 -10.62 -11.61
N LYS A 19 -11.14 -10.59 -10.56
CA LYS A 19 -11.93 -9.41 -10.21
C LYS A 19 -11.06 -8.24 -9.79
N LEU A 20 -9.98 -8.47 -9.00
CA LEU A 20 -9.02 -7.42 -8.64
C LEU A 20 -8.34 -6.83 -9.87
N GLN A 21 -7.89 -7.66 -10.79
CA GLN A 21 -7.26 -7.22 -12.04
C GLN A 21 -8.25 -6.47 -12.94
N GLN A 22 -9.51 -6.91 -12.99
CA GLN A 22 -10.54 -6.20 -13.74
C GLN A 22 -10.84 -4.83 -13.12
N ALA A 23 -11.04 -4.75 -11.81
CA ALA A 23 -11.26 -3.50 -11.11
C ALA A 23 -10.08 -2.53 -11.28
N TYR A 24 -8.84 -3.04 -11.24
CA TYR A 24 -7.65 -2.25 -11.53
C TYR A 24 -7.68 -1.67 -12.96
N LYS A 25 -7.97 -2.51 -13.96
CA LYS A 25 -8.06 -2.05 -15.36
C LYS A 25 -9.11 -0.96 -15.56
N GLU A 26 -10.22 -1.03 -14.85
CA GLU A 26 -11.27 0.02 -14.93
C GLU A 26 -10.81 1.32 -14.26
N ILE A 27 -10.22 1.26 -13.09
CA ILE A 27 -9.74 2.46 -12.39
C ILE A 27 -8.68 3.22 -13.21
N VAL A 28 -7.70 2.54 -13.77
CA VAL A 28 -6.62 3.21 -14.52
C VAL A 28 -7.04 3.80 -15.86
N LYS A 29 -8.27 3.54 -16.35
CA LYS A 29 -8.84 4.24 -17.50
C LYS A 29 -9.20 5.69 -17.18
N THR A 30 -9.61 5.97 -15.95
CA THR A 30 -10.15 7.25 -15.51
C THR A 30 -9.27 7.98 -14.50
N GLN A 31 -8.45 7.24 -13.76
CA GLN A 31 -7.59 7.77 -12.72
C GLN A 31 -6.12 7.66 -13.09
N LYS A 32 -5.37 8.70 -12.75
CA LYS A 32 -3.91 8.70 -12.88
C LYS A 32 -3.27 8.42 -11.53
N PHE A 33 -2.13 7.76 -11.56
CA PHE A 33 -1.31 7.63 -10.36
C PHE A 33 -0.77 9.00 -9.97
N GLU A 34 -1.01 9.40 -8.73
CA GLU A 34 -0.39 10.58 -8.15
C GLU A 34 1.12 10.40 -8.07
N ASP A 35 1.83 11.42 -8.50
CA ASP A 35 3.28 11.51 -8.32
C ASP A 35 3.58 11.80 -6.85
N ALA A 36 4.11 10.80 -6.18
CA ALA A 36 4.46 10.91 -4.77
C ALA A 36 5.80 11.63 -4.54
N GLY A 37 6.34 12.35 -5.53
CA GLY A 37 7.63 13.03 -5.44
C GLY A 37 8.84 12.09 -5.51
N VAL A 38 8.65 10.88 -6.04
CA VAL A 38 9.72 9.91 -6.36
C VAL A 38 9.44 9.30 -7.73
N THR A 39 10.43 9.29 -8.58
CA THR A 39 10.32 8.98 -10.01
C THR A 39 9.84 7.56 -10.35
N ASN A 40 9.79 6.67 -9.38
CA ASN A 40 9.54 5.25 -9.60
C ASN A 40 8.41 4.67 -8.76
N PHE A 41 7.55 5.54 -8.21
CA PHE A 41 6.45 5.17 -7.34
C PHE A 41 5.24 6.05 -7.61
N GLY A 42 4.09 5.44 -7.83
CA GLY A 42 2.82 6.14 -7.96
C GLY A 42 1.75 5.53 -7.06
N ALA A 43 0.76 6.32 -6.68
CA ALA A 43 -0.33 5.89 -5.83
C ALA A 43 -1.70 6.37 -6.35
N ILE A 44 -2.70 5.50 -6.26
CA ILE A 44 -4.13 5.87 -6.32
C ILE A 44 -4.71 5.55 -4.96
N SER A 45 -5.14 6.56 -4.22
CA SER A 45 -5.76 6.37 -2.92
C SER A 45 -7.18 5.83 -3.07
N LEU A 46 -7.55 4.85 -2.26
CA LEU A 46 -8.92 4.31 -2.15
C LEU A 46 -9.63 4.84 -0.91
N THR A 47 -8.87 5.39 0.04
CA THR A 47 -9.40 6.09 1.22
C THR A 47 -8.83 7.50 1.32
N GLN A 48 -9.57 8.38 1.97
CA GLN A 48 -9.20 9.77 2.22
C GLN A 48 -9.51 10.18 3.66
N ILE A 49 -9.01 11.34 4.07
CA ILE A 49 -9.43 11.98 5.32
C ILE A 49 -10.84 12.54 5.08
N PRO A 50 -11.83 12.27 5.96
CA PRO A 50 -13.18 12.76 5.80
C PRO A 50 -13.22 14.28 5.60
N GLY A 51 -13.86 14.71 4.51
CA GLY A 51 -14.00 16.12 4.17
C GLY A 51 -12.75 16.80 3.60
N ASP A 52 -11.63 16.07 3.41
CA ASP A 52 -10.39 16.62 2.83
C ASP A 52 -9.96 15.85 1.55
N PRO A 53 -10.49 16.21 0.37
CA PRO A 53 -10.08 15.58 -0.88
C PRO A 53 -8.63 15.88 -1.28
N GLU A 54 -7.98 16.87 -0.68
CA GLU A 54 -6.56 17.17 -0.92
C GLU A 54 -5.63 16.24 -0.14
N SER A 55 -6.16 15.45 0.81
CA SER A 55 -5.39 14.50 1.62
C SER A 55 -4.70 13.40 0.80
N ILE A 56 -5.17 13.16 -0.43
CA ILE A 56 -4.69 12.09 -1.30
C ILE A 56 -3.74 12.55 -2.41
N LYS A 57 -3.43 13.85 -2.48
CA LYS A 57 -2.69 14.45 -3.60
C LYS A 57 -1.21 14.69 -3.31
N GLY A 58 -0.42 14.68 -4.36
CA GLY A 58 1.00 15.05 -4.35
C GLY A 58 1.80 14.26 -3.30
N SER A 59 2.62 14.96 -2.54
CA SER A 59 3.48 14.35 -1.51
C SER A 59 2.70 13.62 -0.42
N LYS A 60 1.43 13.96 -0.19
CA LYS A 60 0.55 13.25 0.75
C LYS A 60 0.20 11.82 0.27
N ALA A 61 0.35 11.53 -1.03
CA ALA A 61 0.18 10.17 -1.55
C ALA A 61 1.21 9.17 -1.03
N ARG A 62 2.34 9.63 -0.48
CA ARG A 62 3.34 8.81 0.22
C ARG A 62 2.99 8.62 1.68
N GLY A 63 3.41 7.50 2.27
CA GLY A 63 3.30 7.25 3.71
C GLY A 63 4.41 7.89 4.53
N VAL A 64 4.27 7.83 5.85
CA VAL A 64 5.35 8.09 6.79
C VAL A 64 6.30 6.88 6.79
N PHE A 65 7.59 7.13 6.88
CA PHE A 65 8.62 6.09 7.00
C PHE A 65 9.91 6.68 7.57
N TRP A 66 10.76 5.82 8.10
CA TRP A 66 12.11 6.17 8.56
C TRP A 66 13.16 5.58 7.64
N THR A 67 14.18 6.35 7.34
CA THR A 67 15.32 5.90 6.53
C THR A 67 16.63 6.12 7.29
N LYS A 68 17.67 5.42 6.86
CA LYS A 68 19.05 5.69 7.26
C LYS A 68 19.80 6.27 6.06
N PRO A 69 19.73 7.60 5.83
CA PRO A 69 20.20 8.22 4.61
C PRO A 69 21.71 8.25 4.49
N ASP A 70 22.44 8.05 5.58
CA ASP A 70 23.89 8.05 5.64
C ASP A 70 24.45 6.82 6.38
N GLN A 71 25.75 6.74 6.49
CA GLN A 71 26.44 5.64 7.17
C GLN A 71 26.45 5.74 8.70
N SER A 72 25.87 6.80 9.27
CA SER A 72 25.81 6.99 10.73
C SER A 72 24.95 5.95 11.45
N GLY A 73 24.08 5.26 10.70
CA GLY A 73 23.09 4.33 11.26
C GLY A 73 21.94 5.01 11.98
N LYS A 74 21.89 6.34 12.01
CA LYS A 74 20.79 7.10 12.62
C LYS A 74 19.57 7.12 11.71
N GLU A 75 18.42 6.73 12.25
CA GLU A 75 17.15 6.85 11.54
C GLU A 75 16.70 8.31 11.49
N VAL A 76 16.15 8.69 10.34
CA VAL A 76 15.56 10.01 10.11
C VAL A 76 14.13 9.81 9.60
N SER A 77 13.17 10.42 10.27
CA SER A 77 11.79 10.42 9.79
C SER A 77 11.65 11.37 8.59
N ARG A 78 10.62 11.13 7.81
CA ARG A 78 10.22 12.03 6.76
C ARG A 78 9.55 13.28 7.36
N ASP A 79 9.80 14.46 6.80
CA ASP A 79 9.28 15.77 7.27
C ASP A 79 7.79 15.99 6.98
N ILE A 80 7.03 14.95 6.68
CA ILE A 80 5.59 15.06 6.43
C ILE A 80 4.86 14.36 7.58
N ASP A 81 4.12 15.14 8.33
CA ASP A 81 3.19 14.62 9.33
C ASP A 81 1.92 14.13 8.63
N ILE A 82 1.78 12.81 8.56
CA ILE A 82 0.60 12.14 8.01
C ILE A 82 0.08 11.17 9.06
N ASN A 83 -1.12 11.42 9.56
CA ASN A 83 -1.84 10.46 10.37
C ASN A 83 -2.54 9.46 9.45
N GLU A 84 -1.96 8.27 9.26
CA GLU A 84 -2.51 7.22 8.41
C GLU A 84 -3.88 6.71 8.89
N GLU A 85 -4.15 6.73 10.18
CA GLU A 85 -5.45 6.31 10.76
C GLU A 85 -6.58 7.28 10.43
N ALA A 86 -6.27 8.55 10.11
CA ALA A 86 -7.27 9.55 9.76
C ALA A 86 -7.94 9.28 8.39
N TYR A 87 -7.35 8.42 7.56
CA TYR A 87 -7.88 8.07 6.23
C TYR A 87 -9.02 7.04 6.34
N SER A 88 -10.09 7.39 7.01
CA SER A 88 -11.19 6.48 7.37
C SER A 88 -12.38 6.48 6.39
N GLU A 89 -12.38 7.41 5.42
CA GLU A 89 -13.44 7.50 4.41
C GLU A 89 -13.02 6.78 3.13
N PHE A 90 -13.80 5.76 2.71
CA PHE A 90 -13.61 5.15 1.40
C PHE A 90 -14.12 6.09 0.30
N ILE A 91 -13.32 6.30 -0.75
CA ILE A 91 -13.64 7.27 -1.80
C ILE A 91 -14.84 6.79 -2.60
N LYS A 92 -15.87 7.64 -2.69
CA LYS A 92 -17.18 7.35 -3.27
C LYS A 92 -17.11 6.86 -4.71
N ASP A 93 -16.18 7.38 -5.51
CA ASP A 93 -16.01 7.00 -6.91
C ASP A 93 -15.66 5.51 -7.10
N TYR A 94 -15.18 4.84 -6.04
CA TYR A 94 -14.79 3.44 -6.08
C TYR A 94 -15.75 2.50 -5.35
N GLU A 95 -16.87 3.00 -4.79
CA GLU A 95 -17.84 2.20 -4.03
C GLU A 95 -18.47 1.04 -4.82
N ASN A 96 -18.58 1.21 -6.14
CA ASN A 96 -19.12 0.18 -7.03
C ASN A 96 -18.04 -0.71 -7.66
N THR A 97 -16.85 -0.74 -7.10
CA THR A 97 -15.73 -1.58 -7.57
C THR A 97 -15.48 -2.76 -6.63
N TYR A 98 -14.79 -3.78 -7.14
CA TYR A 98 -14.36 -4.90 -6.29
C TYR A 98 -13.41 -4.48 -5.16
N PHE A 99 -12.74 -3.33 -5.28
CA PHE A 99 -11.92 -2.78 -4.20
C PHE A 99 -12.75 -2.42 -2.95
N LYS A 100 -14.02 -2.04 -3.12
CA LYS A 100 -14.91 -1.81 -1.96
C LYS A 100 -15.21 -3.12 -1.22
N GLU A 101 -15.51 -4.21 -1.94
CA GLU A 101 -15.72 -5.53 -1.32
C GLU A 101 -14.47 -5.99 -0.55
N VAL A 102 -13.28 -5.78 -1.14
CA VAL A 102 -11.98 -6.08 -0.49
C VAL A 102 -11.81 -5.25 0.77
N TYR A 103 -12.06 -3.94 0.68
CA TYR A 103 -11.99 -3.02 1.82
C TYR A 103 -12.92 -3.45 2.95
N ASP A 104 -14.20 -3.73 2.66
CA ASP A 104 -15.18 -4.13 3.66
C ASP A 104 -14.80 -5.44 4.35
N LYS A 105 -14.30 -6.40 3.58
CA LYS A 105 -13.84 -7.68 4.14
C LYS A 105 -12.61 -7.50 5.04
N LEU A 106 -11.66 -6.67 4.67
CA LEU A 106 -10.47 -6.41 5.48
C LEU A 106 -10.80 -5.57 6.70
N SER A 107 -11.63 -4.53 6.58
CA SER A 107 -12.03 -3.67 7.69
C SER A 107 -12.87 -4.39 8.74
N SER A 108 -13.54 -5.49 8.38
CA SER A 108 -14.22 -6.35 9.36
C SER A 108 -13.27 -7.14 10.25
N LYS A 109 -11.99 -7.27 9.85
CA LYS A 109 -10.96 -8.03 10.60
C LYS A 109 -9.83 -7.17 11.15
N TYR A 110 -9.51 -6.08 10.47
CA TYR A 110 -8.40 -5.19 10.82
C TYR A 110 -8.89 -3.74 10.95
N LYS A 111 -8.29 -2.99 11.86
CA LYS A 111 -8.42 -1.52 11.85
C LYS A 111 -7.58 -0.99 10.68
N LEU A 112 -8.23 -0.64 9.59
CA LEU A 112 -7.56 -0.09 8.42
C LEU A 112 -7.36 1.42 8.59
N GLY A 113 -6.19 1.89 8.19
CA GLY A 113 -5.94 3.29 7.93
C GLY A 113 -6.00 3.57 6.43
N ARG A 114 -4.94 4.15 5.89
CA ARG A 114 -4.88 4.50 4.48
C ARG A 114 -4.75 3.29 3.57
N VAL A 115 -5.65 3.19 2.58
CA VAL A 115 -5.67 2.13 1.57
C VAL A 115 -5.36 2.72 0.20
N ARG A 116 -4.42 2.12 -0.54
CA ARG A 116 -3.93 2.62 -1.83
C ARG A 116 -3.66 1.50 -2.81
N ILE A 117 -3.81 1.80 -4.10
CA ILE A 117 -3.19 1.04 -5.18
C ILE A 117 -1.82 1.66 -5.43
N LEU A 118 -0.76 0.87 -5.32
CA LEU A 118 0.61 1.34 -5.49
C LEU A 118 1.18 0.77 -6.79
N LEU A 119 1.78 1.66 -7.59
CA LEU A 119 2.52 1.29 -8.80
C LEU A 119 4.01 1.40 -8.52
N LYS A 120 4.72 0.31 -8.73
CA LYS A 120 6.18 0.26 -8.71
C LYS A 120 6.68 0.12 -10.14
N GLN A 121 7.52 1.04 -10.59
CA GLN A 121 8.07 1.01 -11.94
C GLN A 121 9.06 -0.17 -12.12
N PRO A 122 9.13 -0.75 -13.33
CA PRO A 122 10.11 -1.80 -13.64
C PRO A 122 11.56 -1.34 -13.38
N ARG A 123 12.42 -2.27 -13.00
CA ARG A 123 13.85 -2.03 -12.78
C ARG A 123 14.14 -0.94 -11.74
N SER A 124 13.28 -0.84 -10.73
CA SER A 124 13.43 0.14 -9.67
C SER A 124 13.25 -0.52 -8.30
N THR A 125 13.84 0.11 -7.29
CA THR A 125 13.68 -0.30 -5.89
C THR A 125 13.41 0.93 -5.03
N LEU A 126 12.70 0.75 -3.93
CA LEU A 126 12.66 1.74 -2.87
C LEU A 126 13.95 1.63 -2.04
N SER A 127 14.37 2.72 -1.43
CA SER A 127 15.44 2.70 -0.45
C SER A 127 15.07 1.85 0.76
N TRP A 128 16.05 1.37 1.50
CA TRP A 128 15.81 0.76 2.80
C TRP A 128 15.13 1.76 3.73
N HIS A 129 14.02 1.34 4.30
CA HIS A 129 13.22 2.16 5.21
C HIS A 129 12.45 1.26 6.18
N ARG A 130 11.89 1.87 7.20
CA ARG A 130 10.98 1.24 8.13
C ARG A 130 9.66 2.01 8.12
N ASP A 131 8.57 1.30 7.96
CA ASP A 131 7.22 1.84 8.16
C ASP A 131 6.84 1.82 9.64
N PRO A 132 6.02 2.77 10.11
CA PRO A 132 5.60 2.81 11.51
C PRO A 132 4.63 1.69 11.89
N GLU A 133 3.78 1.27 10.95
CA GLU A 133 2.75 0.26 11.15
C GLU A 133 2.94 -0.93 10.21
N PRO A 134 2.42 -2.11 10.59
CA PRO A 134 2.33 -3.24 9.67
C PRO A 134 1.54 -2.89 8.41
N ARG A 135 1.93 -3.45 7.27
CA ARG A 135 1.31 -3.21 5.97
C ARG A 135 0.66 -4.47 5.45
N LEU A 136 -0.61 -4.36 5.03
CA LEU A 136 -1.28 -5.40 4.27
C LEU A 136 -0.98 -5.22 2.78
N HIS A 137 -0.54 -6.30 2.13
CA HIS A 137 -0.23 -6.34 0.71
C HIS A 137 -1.09 -7.36 -0.02
N ILE A 138 -1.67 -6.95 -1.14
CA ILE A 138 -2.40 -7.82 -2.07
C ILE A 138 -1.84 -7.53 -3.47
N PRO A 139 -0.91 -8.36 -3.98
CA PRO A 139 -0.38 -8.17 -5.32
C PRO A 139 -1.47 -8.37 -6.37
N ILE A 140 -1.65 -7.37 -7.25
CA ILE A 140 -2.64 -7.41 -8.34
C ILE A 140 -1.97 -7.84 -9.65
N ILE A 141 -0.80 -7.28 -9.92
CA ILE A 141 0.05 -7.60 -11.07
C ILE A 141 1.48 -7.68 -10.57
N THR A 142 2.16 -8.78 -10.84
CA THR A 142 3.53 -9.00 -10.42
C THR A 142 4.23 -10.00 -11.35
N ASN A 143 5.50 -10.23 -11.15
CA ASN A 143 6.30 -11.24 -11.82
C ASN A 143 7.34 -11.82 -10.85
N PRO A 144 7.99 -12.95 -11.14
CA PRO A 144 8.93 -13.60 -10.23
C PRO A 144 10.12 -12.74 -9.79
N GLY A 145 10.45 -11.67 -10.53
CA GLY A 145 11.50 -10.73 -10.18
C GLY A 145 11.03 -9.60 -9.23
N CYS A 146 9.73 -9.52 -8.94
CA CYS A 146 9.21 -8.58 -7.96
C CYS A 146 9.33 -9.20 -6.57
N ILE A 147 10.36 -8.83 -5.84
CA ILE A 147 10.62 -9.31 -4.48
C ILE A 147 10.57 -8.16 -3.48
N MET A 148 10.10 -8.45 -2.29
CA MET A 148 10.25 -7.60 -1.13
C MET A 148 11.31 -8.22 -0.22
N VAL A 149 12.10 -7.39 0.43
CA VAL A 149 13.14 -7.83 1.37
C VAL A 149 12.89 -7.17 2.71
N ILE A 150 12.68 -7.97 3.74
CA ILE A 150 12.55 -7.52 5.14
C ILE A 150 13.59 -8.30 5.95
N ASP A 151 14.41 -7.59 6.73
CA ASP A 151 15.41 -8.17 7.63
C ASP A 151 16.26 -9.33 7.01
N LYS A 152 16.68 -9.15 5.75
CA LYS A 152 17.46 -10.12 4.95
C LYS A 152 16.67 -11.32 4.40
N VAL A 153 15.36 -11.38 4.63
CA VAL A 153 14.48 -12.37 4.01
C VAL A 153 13.91 -11.77 2.74
N ALA A 154 14.09 -12.45 1.62
CA ALA A 154 13.56 -12.05 0.31
C ALA A 154 12.33 -12.91 -0.02
N GLN A 155 11.20 -12.24 -0.28
CA GLN A 155 9.93 -12.92 -0.55
C GLN A 155 9.30 -12.39 -1.83
N HIS A 156 8.94 -13.30 -2.74
CA HIS A 156 8.00 -13.02 -3.82
C HIS A 156 6.57 -13.27 -3.33
N MET A 157 5.73 -12.26 -3.49
CA MET A 157 4.29 -12.37 -3.21
C MET A 157 3.54 -12.48 -4.55
N PRO A 158 2.97 -13.65 -4.89
CA PRO A 158 2.32 -13.87 -6.18
C PRO A 158 0.99 -13.10 -6.28
N ALA A 159 0.59 -12.73 -7.50
CA ALA A 159 -0.72 -12.16 -7.81
C ALA A 159 -1.77 -13.29 -7.91
N ASP A 160 -2.08 -13.91 -6.78
CA ASP A 160 -3.02 -15.03 -6.66
C ASP A 160 -4.23 -14.73 -5.75
N GLY A 161 -4.38 -13.46 -5.34
CA GLY A 161 -5.42 -13.00 -4.43
C GLY A 161 -5.10 -13.17 -2.95
N SER A 162 -3.94 -13.71 -2.60
CA SER A 162 -3.50 -13.84 -1.21
C SER A 162 -3.21 -12.49 -0.57
N VAL A 163 -3.48 -12.40 0.73
CA VAL A 163 -3.18 -11.24 1.58
C VAL A 163 -1.94 -11.55 2.40
N TRP A 164 -1.02 -10.62 2.44
CA TRP A 164 0.24 -10.70 3.19
C TRP A 164 0.36 -9.53 4.17
N ILE A 165 0.96 -9.78 5.32
CA ILE A 165 1.32 -8.77 6.32
C ILE A 165 2.81 -8.81 6.55
#